data_a13f9caa301ae60cb4ee5135861abd51
#
_entry.id   a13f9caa301ae60cb4ee5135861abd51
#
_cell.length_a   1.000
_cell.length_b   1.000
_cell.length_c   1.000
_cell.angle_alpha   90.00
_cell.angle_beta   90.00
_cell.angle_gamma   90.00
#
_symmetry.space_group_name_H-M   'P 1'
#
loop_
_entity.id
_entity.type
_entity.pdbx_description
1 polymer ?
#
loop_
_entity_poly.entity_id
_entity_poly.type
_entity_poly.pdbx_seq_one_letter_code
_entity_poly.pdbx_strand_id
1 'polypeptide(L)'
;MKRWTVLREATFSQIKTAIPPLPYALMTFSAPFSPRLLLLAACASLLASCGGLSTSRLRGQTQYLEAFAPNTVPSSSLYNADQDSYWDGDGMAGSPSVTIDLSDQKAYFYKGGQLAGVSALSTGDEKHPTKTGNFKVIQKDQWHKSNLYGDFVDAYGNVVQANIDVTKDRPPPGTRFEGSKMHHFMRFVGGIGMHEGFLPGYPASHGCVRMPGHMAAIFFNNISIGAPVTVRP
;
A
#
# COMPACT_ATOMS: atom_id res chain seq x y z
N MET A 1 -40.92 30.51 -43.13
CA MET A 1 -41.77 29.32 -43.29
C MET A 1 -40.90 28.14 -43.71
N LYS A 2 -40.56 27.26 -42.78
CA LYS A 2 -40.04 25.89 -43.09
C LYS A 2 -40.46 24.97 -41.95
N ARG A 3 -41.19 23.91 -42.30
CA ARG A 3 -41.86 22.92 -41.48
C ARG A 3 -40.84 22.00 -40.78
N TRP A 4 -41.09 21.68 -39.52
CA TRP A 4 -40.45 20.60 -38.78
C TRP A 4 -41.25 19.31 -38.99
N THR A 5 -40.55 18.26 -39.42
CA THR A 5 -41.08 16.91 -39.58
C THR A 5 -40.78 16.09 -38.35
N VAL A 6 -41.80 15.57 -37.73
CA VAL A 6 -41.78 14.64 -36.60
C VAL A 6 -41.36 13.26 -37.09
N LEU A 7 -40.38 12.63 -36.46
CA LEU A 7 -40.04 11.22 -36.65
C LEU A 7 -40.28 10.43 -35.36
N ARG A 8 -41.11 9.48 -35.51
CA ARG A 8 -41.70 8.40 -34.76
C ARG A 8 -40.78 7.70 -33.77
N GLU A 9 -41.37 7.39 -32.61
CA GLU A 9 -40.96 6.43 -31.61
C GLU A 9 -40.86 5.01 -32.18
N ALA A 10 -39.76 4.29 -31.84
CA ALA A 10 -39.63 2.87 -32.04
C ALA A 10 -39.73 2.17 -30.69
N THR A 11 -40.79 1.42 -30.49
CA THR A 11 -41.05 0.55 -29.34
C THR A 11 -40.13 -0.65 -29.37
N PHE A 12 -39.35 -0.83 -28.28
CA PHE A 12 -38.50 -2.01 -28.09
C PHE A 12 -39.29 -3.09 -27.35
N SER A 13 -39.59 -4.17 -28.06
CA SER A 13 -40.29 -5.35 -27.58
C SER A 13 -39.45 -6.19 -26.66
N GLN A 14 -40.01 -6.56 -25.53
CA GLN A 14 -39.47 -7.46 -24.51
C GLN A 14 -39.31 -8.89 -25.04
N ILE A 15 -38.10 -9.44 -25.01
CA ILE A 15 -37.85 -10.87 -25.17
C ILE A 15 -37.56 -11.46 -23.79
N LYS A 16 -38.56 -12.10 -23.21
CA LYS A 16 -38.39 -12.98 -22.02
C LYS A 16 -37.95 -14.37 -22.48
N THR A 17 -36.70 -14.73 -22.28
CA THR A 17 -36.27 -16.12 -22.38
C THR A 17 -36.27 -16.74 -20.98
N ALA A 18 -37.18 -17.71 -20.79
CA ALA A 18 -37.32 -18.53 -19.62
C ALA A 18 -36.24 -19.63 -19.64
N ILE A 19 -35.47 -19.75 -18.55
CA ILE A 19 -34.52 -20.83 -18.31
C ILE A 19 -35.24 -21.89 -17.46
N PRO A 20 -35.29 -23.17 -17.89
CA PRO A 20 -35.90 -24.23 -17.09
C PRO A 20 -34.97 -24.69 -15.94
N PRO A 21 -35.52 -25.15 -14.78
CA PRO A 21 -34.71 -25.62 -13.67
C PRO A 21 -34.15 -27.02 -13.94
N LEU A 22 -32.90 -27.25 -13.58
CA LEU A 22 -32.22 -28.55 -13.59
C LEU A 22 -32.71 -29.40 -12.39
N PRO A 23 -32.89 -30.73 -12.56
CA PRO A 23 -33.31 -31.62 -11.47
C PRO A 23 -32.13 -31.96 -10.54
N TYR A 24 -32.31 -31.75 -9.24
CA TYR A 24 -31.41 -32.23 -8.21
C TYR A 24 -31.58 -33.76 -8.05
N ALA A 25 -30.54 -34.52 -8.40
CA ALA A 25 -30.41 -35.92 -8.05
C ALA A 25 -29.74 -36.05 -6.68
N LEU A 26 -30.51 -36.44 -5.67
CA LEU A 26 -30.02 -36.86 -4.37
C LEU A 26 -29.35 -38.23 -4.49
N MET A 27 -28.03 -38.29 -4.50
CA MET A 27 -27.29 -39.55 -4.30
C MET A 27 -26.97 -39.72 -2.82
N THR A 28 -27.73 -40.55 -2.16
CA THR A 28 -27.43 -41.08 -0.80
C THR A 28 -26.42 -42.19 -0.92
N PHE A 29 -25.16 -41.96 -0.51
CA PHE A 29 -24.18 -43.02 -0.29
C PHE A 29 -24.22 -43.43 1.19
N SER A 30 -24.80 -44.58 1.46
CA SER A 30 -24.67 -45.29 2.74
C SER A 30 -23.58 -46.35 2.62
N ALA A 31 -22.43 -46.12 3.26
CA ALA A 31 -21.40 -47.13 3.46
C ALA A 31 -21.34 -47.51 4.97
N PRO A 32 -21.28 -48.80 5.32
CA PRO A 32 -21.22 -49.22 6.72
C PRO A 32 -19.83 -49.00 7.29
N PHE A 33 -19.73 -48.25 8.37
CA PHE A 33 -18.52 -48.05 9.15
C PHE A 33 -18.22 -49.31 9.97
N SER A 34 -17.08 -49.95 9.72
CA SER A 34 -16.53 -51.05 10.52
C SER A 34 -15.63 -50.46 11.64
N PRO A 35 -15.88 -50.77 12.94
CA PRO A 35 -15.18 -50.14 14.07
C PRO A 35 -13.78 -50.72 14.39
N ARG A 36 -13.15 -51.46 13.46
CA ARG A 36 -11.84 -52.09 13.71
C ARG A 36 -10.63 -51.40 13.10
N LEU A 37 -10.78 -50.23 12.46
CA LEU A 37 -9.67 -49.49 11.82
C LEU A 37 -9.25 -48.21 12.57
N LEU A 38 -9.76 -48.00 13.79
CA LEU A 38 -9.54 -46.74 14.56
C LEU A 38 -8.36 -46.80 15.54
N LEU A 39 -7.56 -47.86 15.57
CA LEU A 39 -6.47 -48.01 16.56
C LEU A 39 -5.04 -47.94 16.00
N LEU A 40 -4.83 -47.71 14.72
CA LEU A 40 -3.50 -47.60 14.11
C LEU A 40 -3.16 -46.21 13.52
N ALA A 41 -4.07 -45.24 13.61
CA ALA A 41 -3.84 -43.86 13.10
C ALA A 41 -3.39 -42.85 14.17
N ALA A 42 -3.26 -43.27 15.44
CA ALA A 42 -2.96 -42.35 16.55
C ALA A 42 -1.48 -42.22 16.92
N CYS A 43 -0.55 -42.95 16.28
CA CYS A 43 0.87 -42.90 16.61
C CYS A 43 1.79 -42.25 15.52
N ALA A 44 1.25 -41.73 14.42
CA ALA A 44 2.07 -41.14 13.34
C ALA A 44 2.05 -39.62 13.30
N SER A 45 1.43 -38.92 14.25
CA SER A 45 1.25 -37.46 14.21
C SER A 45 2.15 -36.66 15.18
N LEU A 46 3.17 -37.27 15.77
CA LEU A 46 4.06 -36.57 16.75
C LEU A 46 5.49 -36.32 16.28
N LEU A 47 5.86 -36.47 15.00
CA LEU A 47 7.22 -36.24 14.53
C LEU A 47 7.33 -35.33 13.30
N ALA A 48 6.42 -34.41 13.08
CA ALA A 48 6.54 -33.42 11.98
C ALA A 48 6.33 -31.98 12.48
N SER A 49 6.97 -31.58 13.57
CA SER A 49 7.03 -30.20 14.03
C SER A 49 8.46 -29.70 14.09
N CYS A 50 9.18 -29.81 12.97
CA CYS A 50 10.35 -28.99 12.64
C CYS A 50 10.18 -28.49 11.21
N GLY A 51 9.07 -27.79 10.95
CA GLY A 51 8.89 -26.98 9.76
C GLY A 51 9.72 -25.73 9.92
N GLY A 52 10.83 -25.64 9.18
CA GLY A 52 11.68 -24.46 9.14
C GLY A 52 10.85 -23.20 8.88
N LEU A 53 11.09 -22.19 9.69
CA LEU A 53 10.69 -20.82 9.41
C LEU A 53 11.30 -20.45 8.04
N SER A 54 10.51 -20.59 6.98
CA SER A 54 10.80 -19.93 5.71
C SER A 54 10.74 -18.44 5.99
N THR A 55 11.90 -17.85 6.29
CA THR A 55 12.07 -16.42 6.14
C THR A 55 11.91 -16.12 4.65
N SER A 56 10.67 -15.91 4.21
CA SER A 56 10.41 -15.21 2.98
C SER A 56 10.97 -13.81 3.18
N ARG A 57 12.24 -13.64 2.81
CA ARG A 57 12.85 -12.31 2.66
C ARG A 57 11.91 -11.53 1.76
N LEU A 58 11.33 -10.47 2.30
CA LEU A 58 10.62 -9.47 1.52
C LEU A 58 11.64 -8.86 0.55
N ARG A 59 11.77 -9.48 -0.60
CA ARG A 59 12.64 -9.05 -1.69
C ARG A 59 12.01 -7.81 -2.28
N GLY A 60 12.40 -6.63 -1.79
CA GLY A 60 11.90 -5.38 -2.34
C GLY A 60 12.02 -4.16 -1.43
N GLN A 61 12.43 -4.32 -0.18
CA GLN A 61 12.74 -3.17 0.66
C GLN A 61 14.11 -2.64 0.25
N THR A 62 14.21 -1.34 0.00
CA THR A 62 15.48 -0.69 -0.29
C THR A 62 16.35 -0.75 0.97
N GLN A 63 17.61 -1.12 0.81
CA GLN A 63 18.61 -1.20 1.89
C GLN A 63 18.72 0.13 2.67
N TYR A 64 18.40 1.24 2.03
CA TYR A 64 18.26 2.57 2.63
C TYR A 64 17.28 2.61 3.81
N LEU A 65 16.18 1.86 3.76
CA LEU A 65 15.17 1.85 4.81
C LEU A 65 15.54 0.93 5.98
N GLU A 66 16.31 -0.13 5.72
CA GLU A 66 16.80 -1.05 6.75
C GLU A 66 17.91 -0.41 7.62
N ALA A 67 18.73 0.46 7.04
CA ALA A 67 19.84 1.09 7.76
C ALA A 67 19.39 2.10 8.85
N PHE A 68 18.17 2.58 8.80
CA PHE A 68 17.59 3.43 9.85
C PHE A 68 16.86 2.67 10.95
N ALA A 69 16.67 1.37 10.79
CA ALA A 69 16.12 0.56 11.86
C ALA A 69 17.25 0.33 12.90
N PRO A 70 17.16 0.84 14.14
CA PRO A 70 18.10 0.48 15.16
C PRO A 70 18.06 -1.04 15.34
N ASN A 71 19.23 -1.69 15.37
CA ASN A 71 19.40 -3.15 15.46
C ASN A 71 18.75 -3.82 16.69
N THR A 72 17.91 -3.10 17.41
CA THR A 72 17.25 -3.49 18.66
C THR A 72 15.73 -3.52 18.58
N VAL A 73 15.10 -3.20 17.41
CA VAL A 73 13.64 -3.28 17.31
C VAL A 73 13.24 -4.75 17.16
N PRO A 74 12.49 -5.33 18.10
CA PRO A 74 12.04 -6.71 18.00
C PRO A 74 11.27 -6.92 16.68
N SER A 75 11.54 -8.01 15.99
CA SER A 75 10.90 -8.40 14.73
C SER A 75 9.35 -8.37 14.78
N SER A 76 8.78 -8.51 15.99
CA SER A 76 7.35 -8.43 16.24
C SER A 76 6.76 -7.01 16.12
N SER A 77 7.56 -5.95 16.35
CA SER A 77 7.07 -4.57 16.23
C SER A 77 6.94 -4.10 14.79
N LEU A 78 7.67 -4.71 13.87
CA LEU A 78 7.59 -4.39 12.43
C LEU A 78 6.27 -4.90 11.80
N TYR A 79 5.67 -5.93 12.39
CA TYR A 79 4.40 -6.49 11.93
C TYR A 79 3.18 -5.71 12.41
N ASN A 80 3.31 -4.95 13.51
CA ASN A 80 2.19 -4.24 14.13
C ASN A 80 1.94 -2.83 13.55
N ALA A 81 2.90 -2.25 12.85
CA ALA A 81 2.78 -0.89 12.32
C ALA A 81 1.68 -0.72 11.25
N ASP A 82 1.19 -1.83 10.66
CA ASP A 82 0.18 -1.81 9.60
C ASP A 82 -1.18 -2.42 10.01
N GLN A 83 -1.34 -2.87 11.26
CA GLN A 83 -2.57 -3.55 11.69
C GLN A 83 -3.83 -2.66 11.66
N ASP A 84 -3.65 -1.36 11.65
CA ASP A 84 -4.74 -0.38 11.65
C ASP A 84 -5.11 0.13 10.25
N SER A 85 -4.42 -0.34 9.20
CA SER A 85 -4.72 0.09 7.83
C SER A 85 -5.89 -0.72 7.26
N TYR A 86 -6.85 -0.01 6.64
CA TYR A 86 -7.97 -0.63 5.95
C TYR A 86 -8.49 0.25 4.81
N TRP A 87 -9.26 -0.35 3.90
CA TRP A 87 -9.90 0.33 2.79
C TRP A 87 -11.32 -0.20 2.57
N ASP A 88 -12.31 0.71 2.65
CA ASP A 88 -13.74 0.48 2.40
C ASP A 88 -14.29 1.39 1.30
N GLY A 89 -13.40 2.08 0.57
CA GLY A 89 -13.78 3.10 -0.40
C GLY A 89 -14.20 2.59 -1.78
N ASP A 90 -14.26 1.26 -2.01
CA ASP A 90 -14.68 0.70 -3.29
C ASP A 90 -16.18 1.00 -3.52
N GLY A 91 -16.49 1.53 -4.72
CA GLY A 91 -17.86 1.94 -5.04
C GLY A 91 -18.33 3.25 -4.39
N MET A 92 -17.57 3.86 -3.48
CA MET A 92 -17.92 5.18 -2.93
C MET A 92 -17.72 6.27 -3.98
N ALA A 93 -18.73 7.12 -4.12
CA ALA A 93 -18.69 8.31 -4.98
C ALA A 93 -18.20 9.56 -4.22
N GLY A 94 -17.80 10.58 -4.97
CA GLY A 94 -17.42 11.87 -4.44
C GLY A 94 -15.95 12.23 -4.59
N SER A 95 -15.63 13.51 -4.38
CA SER A 95 -14.27 14.03 -4.54
C SER A 95 -13.34 13.49 -3.44
N PRO A 96 -12.13 13.03 -3.82
CA PRO A 96 -11.16 12.53 -2.85
C PRO A 96 -10.52 13.67 -2.05
N SER A 97 -10.23 13.40 -0.77
CA SER A 97 -9.36 14.24 0.06
C SER A 97 -8.65 13.38 1.11
N VAL A 98 -7.51 13.87 1.62
CA VAL A 98 -6.71 13.17 2.62
C VAL A 98 -6.45 14.09 3.81
N THR A 99 -6.60 13.56 5.03
CA THR A 99 -6.09 14.17 6.25
C THR A 99 -4.97 13.32 6.81
N ILE A 100 -3.80 13.91 7.01
CA ILE A 100 -2.63 13.31 7.66
C ILE A 100 -2.58 13.83 9.09
N ASP A 101 -2.57 12.93 10.05
CA ASP A 101 -2.43 13.22 11.48
C ASP A 101 -1.06 12.76 11.93
N LEU A 102 -0.21 13.72 12.33
CA LEU A 102 1.16 13.44 12.71
C LEU A 102 1.24 12.82 14.11
N SER A 103 0.31 13.16 15.00
CA SER A 103 0.26 12.59 16.36
C SER A 103 -0.18 11.12 16.35
N ASP A 104 -1.16 10.78 15.51
CA ASP A 104 -1.68 9.43 15.37
C ASP A 104 -0.84 8.56 14.43
N GLN A 105 0.07 9.17 13.65
CA GLN A 105 0.79 8.52 12.54
C GLN A 105 -0.17 7.78 11.60
N LYS A 106 -1.26 8.47 11.20
CA LYS A 106 -2.31 7.94 10.32
C LYS A 106 -2.70 8.92 9.22
N ALA A 107 -3.04 8.38 8.06
CA ALA A 107 -3.71 9.10 6.99
C ALA A 107 -5.14 8.60 6.85
N TYR A 108 -6.07 9.53 6.78
CA TYR A 108 -7.50 9.31 6.61
C TYR A 108 -7.89 9.72 5.19
N PHE A 109 -8.37 8.78 4.39
CA PHE A 109 -8.85 9.05 3.04
C PHE A 109 -10.36 9.21 3.03
N TYR A 110 -10.85 10.26 2.37
CA TYR A 110 -12.27 10.55 2.26
C TYR A 110 -12.71 10.58 0.80
N LYS A 111 -13.95 10.17 0.53
CA LYS A 111 -14.67 10.38 -0.73
C LYS A 111 -15.98 11.11 -0.45
N GLY A 112 -16.18 12.28 -1.05
CA GLY A 112 -17.36 13.11 -0.79
C GLY A 112 -17.58 13.48 0.70
N GLY A 113 -16.50 13.58 1.48
CA GLY A 113 -16.53 13.84 2.92
C GLY A 113 -16.79 12.62 3.80
N GLN A 114 -17.04 11.44 3.25
CA GLN A 114 -17.16 10.18 3.99
C GLN A 114 -15.84 9.47 4.07
N LEU A 115 -15.48 8.90 5.23
CA LEU A 115 -14.26 8.13 5.44
C LEU A 115 -14.29 6.86 4.59
N ALA A 116 -13.29 6.72 3.74
CA ALA A 116 -13.15 5.61 2.79
C ALA A 116 -12.02 4.65 3.17
N GLY A 117 -11.07 5.08 3.99
CA GLY A 117 -9.98 4.22 4.44
C GLY A 117 -9.01 4.95 5.35
N VAL A 118 -8.20 4.17 6.05
CA VAL A 118 -7.15 4.64 6.96
C VAL A 118 -5.85 3.92 6.62
N SER A 119 -4.73 4.63 6.67
CA SER A 119 -3.40 4.05 6.51
C SER A 119 -2.52 4.41 7.69
N ALA A 120 -1.81 3.45 8.24
CA ALA A 120 -0.67 3.70 9.11
C ALA A 120 0.43 4.46 8.34
N LEU A 121 1.22 5.25 9.05
CA LEU A 121 2.26 6.10 8.48
C LEU A 121 3.59 6.00 9.23
N SER A 122 4.65 6.48 8.57
CA SER A 122 5.86 6.98 9.20
C SER A 122 6.22 8.32 8.55
N THR A 123 6.02 9.40 9.28
CA THR A 123 6.22 10.78 8.82
C THR A 123 7.64 11.28 9.07
N GLY A 124 7.91 12.54 8.81
CA GLY A 124 9.20 13.18 9.06
C GLY A 124 9.61 13.11 10.53
N ASP A 125 10.91 12.89 10.77
CA ASP A 125 11.50 12.92 12.10
C ASP A 125 11.59 14.36 12.67
N GLU A 126 12.06 14.50 13.92
CA GLU A 126 12.21 15.81 14.58
C GLU A 126 13.14 16.79 13.83
N LYS A 127 14.15 16.26 13.11
CA LYS A 127 15.11 17.08 12.35
C LYS A 127 14.57 17.47 10.97
N HIS A 128 13.64 16.68 10.44
CA HIS A 128 13.06 16.85 9.12
C HIS A 128 11.52 16.70 9.19
N PRO A 129 10.82 17.58 9.92
CA PRO A 129 9.40 17.41 10.17
C PRO A 129 8.57 17.49 8.89
N THR A 130 7.54 16.68 8.80
CA THR A 130 6.52 16.82 7.77
C THR A 130 5.78 18.15 7.97
N LYS A 131 5.71 18.96 6.91
CA LYS A 131 5.12 20.30 6.97
C LYS A 131 3.61 20.23 7.21
N THR A 132 3.13 20.89 8.26
CA THR A 132 1.69 21.01 8.58
C THR A 132 1.03 22.09 7.73
N GLY A 133 -0.28 21.97 7.52
CA GLY A 133 -1.09 22.93 6.77
C GLY A 133 -2.06 22.29 5.78
N ASN A 134 -2.63 23.12 4.90
CA ASN A 134 -3.54 22.70 3.85
C ASN A 134 -2.85 22.81 2.50
N PHE A 135 -2.83 21.70 1.78
CA PHE A 135 -2.15 21.52 0.50
C PHE A 135 -3.08 20.88 -0.51
N LYS A 136 -2.57 20.63 -1.70
CA LYS A 136 -3.22 19.84 -2.75
C LYS A 136 -2.20 18.89 -3.35
N VAL A 137 -2.66 17.72 -3.83
CA VAL A 137 -1.82 16.86 -4.65
C VAL A 137 -1.42 17.63 -5.92
N ILE A 138 -0.12 17.81 -6.14
CA ILE A 138 0.43 18.59 -7.27
C ILE A 138 1.15 17.72 -8.30
N GLN A 139 1.49 16.47 -7.94
CA GLN A 139 2.14 15.50 -8.84
C GLN A 139 1.81 14.09 -8.38
N LYS A 140 1.70 13.18 -9.36
CA LYS A 140 1.64 11.72 -9.12
C LYS A 140 2.67 11.04 -10.01
N ASP A 141 3.44 10.12 -9.43
CA ASP A 141 4.49 9.37 -10.13
C ASP A 141 4.57 7.95 -9.54
N GLN A 142 4.19 6.95 -10.33
CA GLN A 142 4.11 5.56 -9.88
C GLN A 142 5.48 4.96 -9.53
N TRP A 143 6.54 5.37 -10.25
CA TRP A 143 7.88 4.78 -10.14
C TRP A 143 8.92 5.80 -9.66
N HIS A 144 8.48 6.75 -8.85
CA HIS A 144 9.34 7.82 -8.36
C HIS A 144 10.58 7.29 -7.64
N LYS A 145 11.70 7.98 -7.87
CA LYS A 145 12.94 7.81 -7.11
C LYS A 145 13.37 9.16 -6.55
N SER A 146 13.92 9.15 -5.35
CA SER A 146 14.49 10.36 -4.76
C SER A 146 15.68 10.85 -5.60
N ASN A 147 15.76 12.16 -5.79
CA ASN A 147 16.93 12.81 -6.37
C ASN A 147 17.89 13.38 -5.30
N LEU A 148 17.54 13.27 -4.03
CA LEU A 148 18.32 13.80 -2.90
C LEU A 148 18.87 12.70 -1.99
N TYR A 149 18.08 11.67 -1.74
CA TYR A 149 18.38 10.60 -0.78
C TYR A 149 18.46 9.25 -1.48
N GLY A 150 19.47 8.46 -1.14
CA GLY A 150 19.70 7.15 -1.76
C GLY A 150 21.01 6.55 -1.33
N ASP A 151 21.65 5.84 -2.26
CA ASP A 151 22.92 5.16 -2.01
C ASP A 151 23.91 5.46 -3.15
N PHE A 152 25.22 5.42 -2.87
CA PHE A 152 26.23 5.30 -3.92
C PHE A 152 26.47 3.83 -4.22
N VAL A 153 26.30 3.45 -5.47
CA VAL A 153 26.47 2.05 -5.95
C VAL A 153 27.61 1.94 -6.97
N ASP A 154 28.27 0.79 -7.00
CA ASP A 154 29.28 0.46 -7.99
C ASP A 154 28.69 0.20 -9.39
N ALA A 155 29.53 -0.16 -10.36
CA ALA A 155 29.12 -0.50 -11.72
C ALA A 155 28.19 -1.72 -11.80
N TYR A 156 28.23 -2.59 -10.79
CA TYR A 156 27.41 -3.81 -10.70
C TYR A 156 26.11 -3.59 -9.90
N GLY A 157 25.92 -2.38 -9.32
CA GLY A 157 24.76 -2.05 -8.50
C GLY A 157 24.88 -2.43 -7.02
N ASN A 158 26.09 -2.84 -6.56
CA ASN A 158 26.32 -3.07 -5.14
C ASN A 158 26.44 -1.74 -4.40
N VAL A 159 25.83 -1.66 -3.20
CA VAL A 159 25.91 -0.46 -2.37
C VAL A 159 27.34 -0.34 -1.82
N VAL A 160 28.00 0.77 -2.14
CA VAL A 160 29.33 1.14 -1.63
C VAL A 160 29.18 2.08 -0.42
N GLN A 161 28.23 3.00 -0.48
CA GLN A 161 27.91 3.91 0.62
C GLN A 161 26.40 4.12 0.66
N ALA A 162 25.79 3.81 1.80
CA ALA A 162 24.36 3.91 2.03
C ALA A 162 23.98 5.24 2.71
N ASN A 163 22.68 5.58 2.65
CA ASN A 163 22.09 6.71 3.36
C ASN A 163 22.68 8.07 2.94
N ILE A 164 22.82 8.27 1.64
CA ILE A 164 23.41 9.47 1.05
C ILE A 164 22.40 10.60 1.02
N ASP A 165 22.88 11.79 1.40
CA ASP A 165 22.31 13.09 1.06
C ASP A 165 23.25 13.77 0.04
N VAL A 166 22.85 13.82 -1.24
CA VAL A 166 23.70 14.36 -2.32
C VAL A 166 24.06 15.82 -2.14
N THR A 167 23.38 16.54 -1.22
CA THR A 167 23.74 17.93 -0.88
C THR A 167 24.95 18.00 0.04
N LYS A 168 25.29 16.92 0.73
CA LYS A 168 26.36 16.83 1.74
C LYS A 168 27.46 15.83 1.34
N ASP A 169 27.05 14.69 0.78
CA ASP A 169 27.95 13.58 0.50
C ASP A 169 28.55 13.67 -0.91
N ARG A 170 29.77 13.17 -1.05
CA ARG A 170 30.48 13.11 -2.34
C ARG A 170 30.61 11.67 -2.81
N PRO A 171 30.41 11.41 -4.10
CA PRO A 171 30.50 10.06 -4.62
C PRO A 171 31.94 9.51 -4.52
N PRO A 172 32.13 8.31 -3.95
CA PRO A 172 33.40 7.61 -4.06
C PRO A 172 33.76 7.35 -5.52
N PRO A 173 35.06 7.27 -5.87
CA PRO A 173 35.49 6.98 -7.23
C PRO A 173 34.85 5.69 -7.78
N GLY A 174 34.34 5.75 -9.02
CA GLY A 174 33.73 4.60 -9.70
C GLY A 174 32.30 4.28 -9.25
N THR A 175 31.67 5.13 -8.44
CA THR A 175 30.29 4.95 -8.03
C THR A 175 29.32 5.91 -8.73
N ARG A 176 28.04 5.57 -8.73
CA ARG A 176 26.93 6.42 -9.16
C ARG A 176 25.88 6.51 -8.07
N PHE A 177 25.12 7.61 -8.06
CA PHE A 177 23.98 7.75 -7.16
C PHE A 177 22.80 6.92 -7.63
N GLU A 178 22.22 6.15 -6.74
CA GLU A 178 20.96 5.42 -6.92
C GLU A 178 19.95 5.94 -5.90
N GLY A 179 18.96 6.69 -6.39
CA GLY A 179 17.93 7.29 -5.53
C GLY A 179 17.00 6.25 -4.90
N SER A 180 16.64 6.48 -3.66
CA SER A 180 15.68 5.63 -2.93
C SER A 180 14.36 5.52 -3.69
N LYS A 181 13.83 4.31 -3.80
CA LYS A 181 12.52 4.05 -4.42
C LYS A 181 11.41 4.63 -3.55
N MET A 182 10.50 5.37 -4.17
CA MET A 182 9.37 6.04 -3.54
C MET A 182 8.13 5.77 -4.42
N HIS A 183 7.76 4.49 -4.56
CA HIS A 183 6.68 4.10 -5.47
C HIS A 183 5.34 4.71 -5.03
N HIS A 184 4.43 4.91 -5.99
CA HIS A 184 3.12 5.52 -5.78
C HIS A 184 3.20 6.93 -5.16
N PHE A 185 4.18 7.73 -5.62
CA PHE A 185 4.44 9.04 -5.06
C PHE A 185 3.33 10.04 -5.38
N MET A 186 2.82 10.69 -4.35
CA MET A 186 1.77 11.72 -4.41
C MET A 186 2.30 12.98 -3.71
N ARG A 187 2.92 13.88 -4.52
CA ARG A 187 3.51 15.13 -4.01
C ARG A 187 2.42 16.12 -3.62
N PHE A 188 2.59 16.81 -2.48
CA PHE A 188 1.64 17.84 -2.06
C PHE A 188 2.29 19.16 -1.63
N VAL A 189 3.59 19.19 -1.25
CA VAL A 189 4.29 20.44 -0.94
C VAL A 189 5.79 20.32 -1.16
N GLY A 190 6.40 21.21 -1.92
CA GLY A 190 7.84 21.18 -2.20
C GLY A 190 8.31 19.84 -2.73
N GLY A 191 9.26 19.20 -2.03
CA GLY A 191 9.73 17.84 -2.30
C GLY A 191 8.95 16.76 -1.53
N ILE A 192 7.99 17.12 -0.68
CA ILE A 192 7.29 16.21 0.23
C ILE A 192 6.06 15.61 -0.45
N GLY A 193 5.88 14.30 -0.30
CA GLY A 193 4.74 13.55 -0.77
C GLY A 193 4.46 12.32 0.08
N MET A 194 3.30 11.71 -0.14
CA MET A 194 2.97 10.35 0.36
C MET A 194 3.54 9.33 -0.62
N HIS A 195 4.06 8.21 -0.13
CA HIS A 195 4.60 7.14 -0.96
C HIS A 195 4.75 5.83 -0.19
N GLU A 196 4.94 4.73 -0.91
CA GLU A 196 5.33 3.45 -0.33
C GLU A 196 6.67 3.56 0.42
N GLY A 197 6.74 2.98 1.64
CA GLY A 197 7.99 2.96 2.38
C GLY A 197 7.92 2.12 3.65
N PHE A 198 9.07 1.91 4.26
CA PHE A 198 9.18 1.18 5.51
C PHE A 198 8.62 1.98 6.69
N LEU A 199 7.81 1.31 7.52
CA LEU A 199 7.19 1.87 8.71
C LEU A 199 7.81 1.25 9.98
N PRO A 200 8.71 1.95 10.67
CA PRO A 200 9.30 1.44 11.92
C PRO A 200 8.36 1.56 13.13
N GLY A 201 7.17 2.17 12.97
CA GLY A 201 6.21 2.43 14.06
C GLY A 201 6.40 3.80 14.74
N TYR A 202 7.25 4.65 14.19
CA TYR A 202 7.50 6.01 14.66
C TYR A 202 7.89 6.92 13.48
N PRO A 203 7.88 8.28 13.64
CA PRO A 203 8.37 9.21 12.62
C PRO A 203 9.87 8.99 12.33
N ALA A 204 10.21 8.67 11.06
CA ALA A 204 11.58 8.30 10.69
C ALA A 204 11.98 8.73 9.27
N SER A 205 11.20 9.58 8.60
CA SER A 205 11.51 10.05 7.25
C SER A 205 12.22 11.41 7.25
N HIS A 206 12.71 11.82 6.10
CA HIS A 206 13.22 13.17 5.86
C HIS A 206 12.10 14.13 5.38
N GLY A 207 10.91 14.03 5.98
CA GLY A 207 9.77 14.89 5.71
C GLY A 207 8.66 14.28 4.86
N CYS A 208 8.94 13.27 4.03
CA CYS A 208 7.92 12.55 3.28
C CYS A 208 7.05 11.67 4.22
N VAL A 209 5.90 11.24 3.71
CA VAL A 209 4.94 10.42 4.43
C VAL A 209 4.98 9.00 3.87
N ARG A 210 5.60 8.09 4.60
CA ARG A 210 5.71 6.68 4.23
C ARG A 210 4.42 5.95 4.57
N MET A 211 3.99 5.07 3.68
CA MET A 211 2.78 4.25 3.78
C MET A 211 3.11 2.79 3.51
N PRO A 212 2.33 1.82 4.01
CA PRO A 212 2.37 0.45 3.54
C PRO A 212 2.16 0.39 2.02
N GLY A 213 2.85 -0.48 1.30
CA GLY A 213 2.83 -0.53 -0.16
C GLY A 213 1.43 -0.68 -0.75
N HIS A 214 0.58 -1.55 -0.16
CA HIS A 214 -0.80 -1.74 -0.60
C HIS A 214 -1.64 -0.48 -0.41
N MET A 215 -1.49 0.25 0.71
CA MET A 215 -2.23 1.49 0.97
C MET A 215 -1.74 2.63 0.08
N ALA A 216 -0.42 2.72 -0.16
CA ALA A 216 0.14 3.69 -1.10
C ALA A 216 -0.43 3.50 -2.51
N ALA A 217 -0.54 2.24 -2.98
CA ALA A 217 -1.15 1.91 -4.27
C ALA A 217 -2.65 2.26 -4.30
N ILE A 218 -3.40 1.94 -3.24
CA ILE A 218 -4.84 2.27 -3.12
C ILE A 218 -5.04 3.79 -3.14
N PHE A 219 -4.33 4.55 -2.31
CA PHE A 219 -4.43 6.00 -2.26
C PHE A 219 -4.06 6.61 -3.61
N PHE A 220 -2.94 6.16 -4.20
CA PHE A 220 -2.51 6.61 -5.52
C PHE A 220 -3.58 6.42 -6.59
N ASN A 221 -4.23 5.27 -6.64
CA ASN A 221 -5.25 4.98 -7.65
C ASN A 221 -6.56 5.75 -7.44
N ASN A 222 -6.85 6.15 -6.20
CA ASN A 222 -8.11 6.81 -5.84
C ASN A 222 -8.00 8.34 -5.70
N ILE A 223 -6.79 8.91 -5.61
CA ILE A 223 -6.59 10.36 -5.48
C ILE A 223 -6.29 11.00 -6.83
N SER A 224 -6.82 12.21 -7.06
CA SER A 224 -6.53 13.01 -8.26
C SER A 224 -5.55 14.15 -7.96
N ILE A 225 -4.86 14.63 -9.00
CA ILE A 225 -4.15 15.92 -8.91
C ILE A 225 -5.18 17.00 -8.59
N GLY A 226 -4.83 17.92 -7.69
CA GLY A 226 -5.73 18.95 -7.17
C GLY A 226 -6.52 18.54 -5.91
N ALA A 227 -6.55 17.25 -5.56
CA ALA A 227 -7.24 16.77 -4.35
C ALA A 227 -6.65 17.42 -3.09
N PRO A 228 -7.49 17.87 -2.13
CA PRO A 228 -7.04 18.45 -0.87
C PRO A 228 -6.25 17.46 -0.01
N VAL A 229 -5.16 17.95 0.60
CA VAL A 229 -4.36 17.25 1.60
C VAL A 229 -4.20 18.17 2.81
N THR A 230 -4.76 17.80 3.95
CA THR A 230 -4.58 18.51 5.21
C THR A 230 -3.60 17.75 6.09
N VAL A 231 -2.55 18.40 6.55
CA VAL A 231 -1.58 17.84 7.52
C VAL A 231 -1.76 18.58 8.85
N ARG A 232 -2.11 17.85 9.89
CA ARG A 232 -2.30 18.37 11.24
C ARG A 232 -1.31 17.71 12.21
N PRO A 233 -0.99 18.43 13.33
CA PRO A 233 -0.13 17.93 14.39
C PRO A 233 -0.61 16.62 14.98
#